data_e86b019442a8a23d60c509c00be301cb
#
_entry.id   e86b019442a8a23d60c509c00be301cb
#
_cell.length_a   1.000
_cell.length_b   1.000
_cell.length_c   1.000
_cell.angle_alpha   90.00
_cell.angle_beta   90.00
_cell.angle_gamma   90.00
#
_symmetry.space_group_name_H-M   'P 1'
#
loop_
_entity.id
_entity.type
_entity.pdbx_description
1 polymer ?
#
loop_
_entity_poly.entity_id
_entity_poly.type
_entity_poly.pdbx_seq_one_letter_code
_entity_poly.pdbx_strand_id
1 'polypeptide(L)'
;MITLGLDETGVREQTLQLAQSYQSLLLEQRFDEWIELWAEDGTCEFPFAHESRRRVYQGKREILAYMAATPGRIAIDAVTEMRVHPMLDPEVAAVEFAINGRLLATGRPYNQRYVAFLEVKDGKIWRYREYWNPLVSMEAHGGLDEWLSADTETLSGEAS
;
A
#
# COMPACT_ATOMS: atom_id res chain seq x y z
N MET A 1 19.71 28.90 16.53
CA MET A 1 20.05 27.98 15.41
C MET A 1 18.89 28.07 14.40
N ILE A 2 19.16 28.62 13.22
CA ILE A 2 18.15 28.71 12.16
C ILE A 2 18.13 27.33 11.53
N THR A 3 17.06 26.55 11.77
CA THR A 3 16.78 25.37 10.99
C THR A 3 16.36 25.86 9.61
N LEU A 4 17.26 25.82 8.64
CA LEU A 4 16.90 26.03 7.25
C LEU A 4 16.00 24.84 6.86
N GLY A 5 14.70 25.06 6.85
CA GLY A 5 13.76 24.13 6.24
C GLY A 5 14.16 23.90 4.77
N LEU A 6 13.88 22.72 4.26
CA LEU A 6 14.04 22.44 2.84
C LEU A 6 13.18 23.42 2.04
N ASP A 7 13.70 23.93 0.92
CA ASP A 7 12.87 24.65 -0.05
C ASP A 7 11.89 23.67 -0.74
N GLU A 8 10.98 24.19 -1.56
CA GLU A 8 9.99 23.37 -2.27
C GLU A 8 10.64 22.24 -3.10
N THR A 9 11.78 22.51 -3.73
CA THR A 9 12.53 21.52 -4.51
C THR A 9 13.05 20.40 -3.62
N GLY A 10 13.64 20.73 -2.47
CA GLY A 10 14.15 19.76 -1.51
C GLY A 10 13.03 18.93 -0.87
N VAL A 11 11.87 19.56 -0.58
CA VAL A 11 10.69 18.84 -0.10
C VAL A 11 10.20 17.85 -1.14
N ARG A 12 10.10 18.24 -2.40
CA ARG A 12 9.69 17.38 -3.52
C ARG A 12 10.64 16.20 -3.69
N GLU A 13 11.94 16.44 -3.68
CA GLU A 13 12.94 15.37 -3.77
C GLU A 13 12.80 14.36 -2.63
N GLN A 14 12.59 14.84 -1.41
CA GLN A 14 12.35 13.98 -0.26
C GLN A 14 11.08 13.14 -0.43
N THR A 15 10.00 13.74 -0.90
CA THR A 15 8.72 13.04 -1.15
C THR A 15 8.88 11.93 -2.20
N LEU A 16 9.54 12.23 -3.32
CA LEU A 16 9.81 11.23 -4.37
C LEU A 16 10.69 10.10 -3.87
N GLN A 17 11.69 10.41 -3.05
CA GLN A 17 12.59 9.43 -2.47
C GLN A 17 11.86 8.52 -1.45
N LEU A 18 10.97 9.08 -0.63
CA LEU A 18 10.11 8.31 0.26
C LEU A 18 9.17 7.37 -0.52
N ALA A 19 8.59 7.82 -1.63
CA ALA A 19 7.74 6.99 -2.47
C ALA A 19 8.52 5.81 -3.08
N GLN A 20 9.74 6.03 -3.53
CA GLN A 20 10.62 4.96 -4.04
C GLN A 20 11.00 3.97 -2.93
N SER A 21 11.40 4.47 -1.77
CA SER A 21 11.77 3.64 -0.61
C SER A 21 10.58 2.82 -0.10
N TYR A 22 9.39 3.40 -0.08
CA TYR A 22 8.15 2.71 0.28
C TYR A 22 7.96 1.45 -0.57
N GLN A 23 8.04 1.58 -1.88
CA GLN A 23 7.83 0.47 -2.80
C GLN A 23 8.94 -0.57 -2.70
N SER A 24 10.20 -0.13 -2.66
CA SER A 24 11.35 -1.05 -2.59
C SER A 24 11.34 -1.89 -1.32
N LEU A 25 11.15 -1.27 -0.16
CA LEU A 25 11.13 -1.96 1.12
C LEU A 25 9.92 -2.90 1.25
N LEU A 26 8.78 -2.50 0.70
CA LEU A 26 7.58 -3.34 0.68
C LEU A 26 7.78 -4.60 -0.16
N LEU A 27 8.32 -4.45 -1.37
CA LEU A 27 8.60 -5.57 -2.27
C LEU A 27 9.68 -6.52 -1.73
N GLU A 28 10.68 -5.97 -1.05
CA GLU A 28 11.73 -6.76 -0.37
C GLU A 28 11.25 -7.38 0.94
N GLN A 29 10.02 -7.10 1.37
CA GLN A 29 9.44 -7.55 2.64
C GLN A 29 10.23 -7.10 3.87
N ARG A 30 10.88 -5.95 3.79
CA ARG A 30 11.63 -5.33 4.88
C ARG A 30 10.71 -4.46 5.73
N PHE A 31 9.75 -5.10 6.37
CA PHE A 31 8.64 -4.42 7.06
C PHE A 31 9.08 -3.58 8.26
N ASP A 32 10.13 -3.99 8.96
CA ASP A 32 10.66 -3.23 10.10
C ASP A 32 11.23 -1.87 9.67
N GLU A 33 11.88 -1.82 8.51
CA GLU A 33 12.39 -0.58 7.94
C GLU A 33 11.28 0.21 7.22
N TRP A 34 10.38 -0.49 6.56
CA TRP A 34 9.24 0.11 5.86
C TRP A 34 8.33 0.91 6.80
N ILE A 35 8.03 0.36 7.98
CA ILE A 35 7.16 1.05 8.94
C ILE A 35 7.79 2.32 9.53
N GLU A 36 9.12 2.41 9.54
CA GLU A 36 9.83 3.63 9.98
C GLU A 36 9.65 4.81 9.02
N LEU A 37 9.21 4.58 7.79
CA LEU A 37 8.85 5.66 6.85
C LEU A 37 7.57 6.38 7.25
N TRP A 38 6.74 5.76 8.09
CA TRP A 38 5.43 6.25 8.47
C TRP A 38 5.44 7.16 9.69
N ALA A 39 4.52 8.14 9.69
CA ALA A 39 4.15 8.87 10.90
C ALA A 39 3.39 7.95 11.87
N GLU A 40 3.51 8.22 13.18
CA GLU A 40 2.83 7.42 14.21
C GLU A 40 1.30 7.37 14.02
N ASP A 41 0.71 8.48 13.59
CA ASP A 41 -0.72 8.67 13.33
C ASP A 41 -1.09 8.51 11.83
N GLY A 42 -0.23 7.83 11.06
CA GLY A 42 -0.46 7.62 9.63
C GLY A 42 -1.75 6.89 9.32
N THR A 43 -2.28 7.12 8.12
CA THR A 43 -3.52 6.50 7.63
C THR A 43 -3.27 5.83 6.28
N CYS A 44 -3.66 4.57 6.17
CA CYS A 44 -3.62 3.79 4.93
C CYS A 44 -5.04 3.46 4.50
N GLU A 45 -5.41 3.84 3.27
CA GLU A 45 -6.77 3.70 2.75
C GLU A 45 -6.80 2.89 1.45
N PHE A 46 -7.84 2.08 1.32
CA PHE A 46 -8.14 1.29 0.13
C PHE A 46 -9.57 1.60 -0.36
N PRO A 47 -9.78 2.71 -1.08
CA PRO A 47 -11.12 3.19 -1.41
C PRO A 47 -11.94 2.24 -2.28
N PHE A 48 -11.29 1.39 -3.08
CA PHE A 48 -11.96 0.43 -3.96
C PHE A 48 -12.18 -0.95 -3.32
N ALA A 49 -11.81 -1.12 -2.06
CA ALA A 49 -12.19 -2.32 -1.33
C ALA A 49 -13.71 -2.41 -1.21
N HIS A 50 -14.26 -3.63 -1.28
CA HIS A 50 -15.70 -3.86 -1.14
C HIS A 50 -16.20 -3.32 0.21
N GLU A 51 -17.45 -2.87 0.26
CA GLU A 51 -18.04 -2.27 1.48
C GLU A 51 -18.04 -3.18 2.71
N SER A 52 -18.04 -4.50 2.51
CA SER A 52 -17.91 -5.48 3.60
C SER A 52 -16.50 -5.58 4.19
N ARG A 53 -15.53 -4.90 3.61
CA ARG A 53 -14.11 -4.95 4.00
C ARG A 53 -13.70 -3.68 4.71
N ARG A 54 -12.71 -3.81 5.58
CA ARG A 54 -12.07 -2.64 6.17
C ARG A 54 -11.31 -1.87 5.10
N ARG A 55 -11.60 -0.57 4.99
CA ARG A 55 -11.00 0.33 3.99
C ARG A 55 -9.91 1.23 4.55
N VAL A 56 -9.88 1.42 5.86
CA VAL A 56 -8.99 2.37 6.53
C VAL A 56 -8.27 1.69 7.68
N TYR A 57 -6.95 1.81 7.66
CA TYR A 57 -6.06 1.37 8.74
C TYR A 57 -5.36 2.61 9.30
N GLN A 58 -5.40 2.78 10.62
CA GLN A 58 -4.89 3.97 11.28
C GLN A 58 -3.83 3.64 12.30
N GLY A 59 -2.70 4.36 12.21
CA GLY A 59 -1.54 4.18 13.06
C GLY A 59 -0.62 3.06 12.60
N LYS A 60 0.66 3.18 12.94
CA LYS A 60 1.72 2.25 12.51
C LYS A 60 1.39 0.79 12.82
N ARG A 61 0.83 0.50 13.98
CA ARG A 61 0.54 -0.88 14.40
C ARG A 61 -0.45 -1.59 13.48
N GLU A 62 -1.55 -0.92 13.15
CA GLU A 62 -2.59 -1.48 12.27
C GLU A 62 -2.09 -1.60 10.83
N ILE A 63 -1.39 -0.58 10.34
CA ILE A 63 -0.81 -0.54 9.00
C ILE A 63 0.20 -1.67 8.81
N LEU A 64 1.12 -1.83 9.77
CA LEU A 64 2.12 -2.89 9.73
C LEU A 64 1.48 -4.28 9.76
N ALA A 65 0.53 -4.51 10.64
CA ALA A 65 -0.16 -5.80 10.76
C ALA A 65 -0.85 -6.19 9.45
N TYR A 66 -1.51 -5.23 8.80
CA TYR A 66 -2.17 -5.46 7.51
C TYR A 66 -1.18 -5.77 6.39
N MET A 67 -0.16 -4.94 6.22
CA MET A 67 0.78 -5.06 5.10
C MET A 67 1.72 -6.26 5.26
N ALA A 68 2.18 -6.54 6.46
CA ALA A 68 3.04 -7.70 6.73
C ALA A 68 2.33 -9.06 6.52
N ALA A 69 1.00 -9.08 6.55
CA ALA A 69 0.21 -10.27 6.25
C ALA A 69 0.05 -10.52 4.73
N THR A 70 0.35 -9.55 3.88
CA THR A 70 0.15 -9.63 2.42
C THR A 70 0.95 -10.76 1.76
N PRO A 71 2.24 -11.02 2.07
CA PRO A 71 2.99 -12.12 1.48
C PRO A 71 2.39 -13.51 1.77
N GLY A 72 1.65 -13.66 2.85
CA GLY A 72 0.92 -14.89 3.17
C GLY A 72 -0.36 -15.09 2.34
N ARG A 73 -0.77 -14.09 1.58
CA ARG A 73 -1.98 -14.11 0.74
C ARG A 73 -1.66 -14.08 -0.76
N ILE A 74 -0.69 -13.28 -1.15
CA ILE A 74 -0.33 -13.01 -2.54
C ILE A 74 1.16 -13.27 -2.71
N ALA A 75 1.50 -14.18 -3.64
CA ALA A 75 2.86 -14.37 -4.10
C ALA A 75 3.11 -13.45 -5.30
N ILE A 76 4.08 -12.55 -5.18
CA ILE A 76 4.48 -11.65 -6.26
C ILE A 76 5.63 -12.31 -7.03
N ASP A 77 5.39 -12.59 -8.32
CA ASP A 77 6.39 -13.19 -9.22
C ASP A 77 7.24 -12.11 -9.89
N ALA A 78 6.63 -10.98 -10.24
CA ALA A 78 7.33 -9.86 -10.89
C ALA A 78 6.61 -8.53 -10.65
N VAL A 79 7.39 -7.46 -10.60
CA VAL A 79 6.91 -6.07 -10.75
C VAL A 79 7.15 -5.67 -12.20
N THR A 80 6.09 -5.43 -12.93
CA THR A 80 6.17 -5.19 -14.38
C THR A 80 6.22 -3.72 -14.75
N GLU A 81 5.72 -2.86 -13.89
CA GLU A 81 5.74 -1.41 -14.05
C GLU A 81 5.95 -0.74 -12.70
N MET A 82 6.72 0.36 -12.70
CA MET A 82 6.87 1.25 -11.55
C MET A 82 7.15 2.66 -12.04
N ARG A 83 6.30 3.61 -11.68
CA ARG A 83 6.47 5.02 -12.01
C ARG A 83 6.08 5.88 -10.82
N VAL A 84 6.92 6.85 -10.48
CA VAL A 84 6.64 7.85 -9.45
C VAL A 84 6.44 9.19 -10.13
N HIS A 85 5.34 9.84 -9.85
CA HIS A 85 4.95 11.12 -10.43
C HIS A 85 4.97 12.21 -9.36
N PRO A 86 5.73 13.31 -9.57
CA PRO A 86 5.61 14.48 -8.72
C PRO A 86 4.25 15.16 -8.95
N MET A 87 3.68 15.69 -7.88
CA MET A 87 2.41 16.41 -7.91
C MET A 87 2.65 17.92 -7.75
N LEU A 88 1.60 18.73 -7.92
CA LEU A 88 1.70 20.18 -7.70
C LEU A 88 2.11 20.49 -6.25
N ASP A 89 1.52 19.80 -5.29
CA ASP A 89 1.95 19.84 -3.91
C ASP A 89 3.27 19.06 -3.77
N PRO A 90 4.36 19.68 -3.32
CA PRO A 90 5.65 19.01 -3.19
C PRO A 90 5.65 17.89 -2.13
N GLU A 91 4.69 17.86 -1.23
CA GLU A 91 4.53 16.82 -0.21
C GLU A 91 3.66 15.65 -0.69
N VAL A 92 3.26 15.63 -1.96
CA VAL A 92 2.43 14.56 -2.55
C VAL A 92 3.13 13.93 -3.76
N ALA A 93 3.12 12.61 -3.82
CA ALA A 93 3.52 11.85 -5.01
C ALA A 93 2.42 10.87 -5.41
N ALA A 94 2.27 10.64 -6.70
CA ALA A 94 1.48 9.53 -7.22
C ALA A 94 2.42 8.41 -7.67
N VAL A 95 2.04 7.17 -7.43
CA VAL A 95 2.81 5.98 -7.81
C VAL A 95 1.92 5.05 -8.62
N GLU A 96 2.34 4.73 -9.84
CA GLU A 96 1.74 3.66 -10.62
C GLU A 96 2.65 2.44 -10.56
N PHE A 97 2.07 1.28 -10.28
CA PHE A 97 2.81 0.03 -10.34
C PHE A 97 1.92 -1.14 -10.74
N ALA A 98 2.53 -2.15 -11.32
CA ALA A 98 1.85 -3.38 -11.70
C ALA A 98 2.66 -4.58 -11.26
N ILE A 99 1.96 -5.62 -10.87
CA ILE A 99 2.53 -6.89 -10.47
C ILE A 99 1.93 -8.04 -11.28
N ASN A 100 2.74 -9.05 -11.51
CA ASN A 100 2.26 -10.40 -11.85
C ASN A 100 2.47 -11.28 -10.63
N GLY A 101 1.46 -12.03 -10.28
CA GLY A 101 1.50 -12.88 -9.10
C GLY A 101 0.38 -13.89 -9.06
N ARG A 102 0.20 -14.49 -7.90
CA ARG A 102 -0.81 -15.53 -7.66
C ARG A 102 -1.44 -15.32 -6.28
N LEU A 103 -2.74 -15.56 -6.19
CA LEU A 103 -3.42 -15.70 -4.92
C LEU A 103 -3.09 -17.09 -4.33
N LEU A 104 -2.49 -17.14 -3.15
CA LEU A 104 -2.03 -18.40 -2.57
C LEU A 104 -3.18 -19.37 -2.24
N ALA A 105 -4.33 -18.85 -1.82
CA ALA A 105 -5.49 -19.67 -1.46
C ALA A 105 -6.06 -20.47 -2.63
N THR A 106 -5.96 -19.98 -3.86
CA THR A 106 -6.54 -20.61 -5.06
C THR A 106 -5.51 -21.04 -6.09
N GLY A 107 -4.29 -20.51 -6.03
CA GLY A 107 -3.26 -20.67 -7.06
C GLY A 107 -3.54 -19.89 -8.36
N ARG A 108 -4.63 -19.11 -8.41
CA ARG A 108 -5.03 -18.37 -9.60
C ARG A 108 -4.17 -17.14 -9.82
N PRO A 109 -4.02 -16.66 -11.08
CA PRO A 109 -3.30 -15.44 -11.36
C PRO A 109 -3.87 -14.24 -10.61
N TYR A 110 -2.97 -13.41 -10.09
CA TYR A 110 -3.26 -12.13 -9.47
C TYR A 110 -2.37 -11.08 -10.14
N ASN A 111 -2.73 -10.70 -11.37
CA ASN A 111 -2.02 -9.70 -12.15
C ASN A 111 -2.72 -8.36 -11.93
N GLN A 112 -2.19 -7.54 -11.02
CA GLN A 112 -2.87 -6.36 -10.52
C GLN A 112 -2.14 -5.10 -10.94
N ARG A 113 -2.91 -4.04 -11.17
CA ARG A 113 -2.43 -2.69 -11.38
C ARG A 113 -2.91 -1.79 -10.26
N TYR A 114 -2.02 -0.89 -9.84
CA TYR A 114 -2.24 0.02 -8.72
C TYR A 114 -1.93 1.44 -9.10
N VAL A 115 -2.70 2.36 -8.54
CA VAL A 115 -2.35 3.77 -8.41
C VAL A 115 -2.45 4.13 -6.94
N ALA A 116 -1.41 4.74 -6.39
CA ALA A 116 -1.41 5.21 -5.02
C ALA A 116 -1.05 6.68 -4.95
N PHE A 117 -1.66 7.39 -4.01
CA PHE A 117 -1.28 8.74 -3.62
C PHE A 117 -0.63 8.68 -2.24
N LEU A 118 0.58 9.18 -2.14
CA LEU A 118 1.38 9.21 -0.94
C LEU A 118 1.57 10.66 -0.52
N GLU A 119 1.11 11.00 0.69
CA GLU A 119 1.22 12.32 1.27
C GLU A 119 2.21 12.30 2.42
N VAL A 120 3.15 13.24 2.40
CA VAL A 120 4.24 13.36 3.36
C VAL A 120 4.00 14.57 4.25
N LYS A 121 4.33 14.44 5.52
CA LYS A 121 4.32 15.52 6.50
C LYS A 121 5.50 15.32 7.46
N ASP A 122 6.27 16.39 7.66
CA ASP A 122 7.44 16.37 8.53
C ASP A 122 8.42 15.20 8.22
N GLY A 123 8.61 14.92 6.92
CA GLY A 123 9.50 13.86 6.45
C GLY A 123 9.00 12.43 6.63
N LYS A 124 7.74 12.25 7.00
CA LYS A 124 7.09 10.94 7.20
C LYS A 124 5.83 10.82 6.36
N ILE A 125 5.51 9.58 5.97
CA ILE A 125 4.24 9.27 5.30
C ILE A 125 3.12 9.35 6.34
N TRP A 126 2.19 10.25 6.14
CA TRP A 126 1.05 10.38 7.05
C TRP A 126 -0.26 9.92 6.43
N ARG A 127 -0.34 9.85 5.10
CA ARG A 127 -1.49 9.32 4.38
C ARG A 127 -1.07 8.59 3.12
N TYR A 128 -1.65 7.42 2.91
CA TYR A 128 -1.47 6.61 1.72
C TYR A 128 -2.82 6.09 1.26
N ARG A 129 -3.19 6.33 -0.01
CA ARG A 129 -4.43 5.83 -0.61
C ARG A 129 -4.07 5.04 -1.85
N GLU A 130 -4.52 3.80 -1.89
CA GLU A 130 -4.21 2.88 -2.98
C GLU A 130 -5.48 2.40 -3.66
N TYR A 131 -5.49 2.50 -4.97
CA TYR A 131 -6.57 2.05 -5.85
C TYR A 131 -6.08 0.88 -6.68
N TRP A 132 -6.90 -0.15 -6.79
CA TRP A 132 -6.64 -1.33 -7.61
C TRP A 132 -7.90 -1.76 -8.35
N ASN A 133 -7.78 -2.75 -9.26
CA ASN A 133 -8.92 -3.32 -9.97
C ASN A 133 -9.59 -4.43 -9.12
N PRO A 134 -10.78 -4.21 -8.55
CA PRO A 134 -11.45 -5.21 -7.72
C PRO A 134 -11.83 -6.48 -8.49
N LEU A 135 -12.04 -6.38 -9.82
CA LEU A 135 -12.37 -7.52 -10.66
C LEU A 135 -11.23 -8.55 -10.70
N VAL A 136 -9.98 -8.10 -10.71
CA VAL A 136 -8.82 -8.99 -10.63
C VAL A 136 -8.83 -9.77 -9.32
N SER A 137 -9.13 -9.11 -8.20
CA SER A 137 -9.25 -9.77 -6.90
C SER A 137 -10.40 -10.79 -6.89
N MET A 138 -11.55 -10.40 -7.40
CA MET A 138 -12.72 -11.29 -7.51
C MET A 138 -12.42 -12.54 -8.34
N GLU A 139 -11.85 -12.38 -9.52
CA GLU A 139 -11.49 -13.50 -10.41
C GLU A 139 -10.44 -14.43 -9.78
N ALA A 140 -9.45 -13.86 -9.09
CA ALA A 140 -8.41 -14.65 -8.42
C ALA A 140 -9.00 -15.50 -7.28
N HIS A 141 -10.04 -15.05 -6.62
CA HIS A 141 -10.76 -15.83 -5.59
C HIS A 141 -11.72 -16.89 -6.17
N GLY A 142 -12.06 -16.81 -7.44
CA GLY A 142 -12.96 -17.76 -8.09
C GLY A 142 -14.35 -17.25 -8.40
N GLY A 143 -14.65 -16.01 -8.06
CA GLY A 143 -15.91 -15.35 -8.29
C GLY A 143 -16.33 -14.43 -7.13
N LEU A 144 -17.49 -13.83 -7.25
CA LEU A 144 -17.98 -12.84 -6.27
C LEU A 144 -18.22 -13.47 -4.89
N ASP A 145 -18.90 -14.62 -4.86
CA ASP A 145 -19.29 -15.28 -3.60
C ASP A 145 -18.06 -15.77 -2.84
N GLU A 146 -17.08 -16.35 -3.52
CA GLU A 146 -15.81 -16.80 -2.97
C GLU A 146 -14.99 -15.61 -2.47
N TRP A 147 -14.98 -14.52 -3.22
CA TRP A 147 -14.27 -13.31 -2.83
C TRP A 147 -14.87 -12.68 -1.57
N LEU A 148 -16.18 -12.55 -1.49
CA LEU A 148 -16.86 -11.99 -0.33
C LEU A 148 -16.71 -12.89 0.91
N SER A 149 -16.71 -14.22 0.74
CA SER A 149 -16.55 -15.17 1.84
C SER A 149 -15.13 -15.21 2.41
N ALA A 150 -14.10 -15.03 1.56
CA ALA A 150 -12.69 -15.10 1.98
C ALA A 150 -12.30 -14.04 3.01
N ASP A 151 -12.99 -12.92 3.04
CA ASP A 151 -12.67 -11.81 3.96
C ASP A 151 -13.31 -11.90 5.32
N THR A 152 -14.39 -12.65 5.45
CA THR A 152 -15.01 -12.90 6.76
C THR A 152 -14.11 -13.71 7.67
N GLU A 153 -13.23 -14.55 7.13
CA GLU A 153 -12.26 -15.33 7.90
C GLU A 153 -11.10 -14.47 8.44
N THR A 154 -10.72 -13.40 7.72
CA THR A 154 -9.62 -12.51 8.15
C THR A 154 -10.04 -11.58 9.29
N LEU A 155 -11.32 -11.23 9.39
CA LEU A 155 -11.85 -10.37 10.46
C LEU A 155 -12.11 -11.13 11.76
N SER A 156 -12.30 -12.46 11.69
CA SER A 156 -12.53 -13.29 12.87
C SER A 156 -11.23 -13.75 13.58
N GLY A 157 -10.06 -13.58 12.95
CA GLY A 157 -8.74 -13.90 13.53
C GLY A 157 -8.17 -12.83 14.46
N GLU A 158 -8.78 -11.65 14.57
CA GLU A 158 -8.31 -10.54 15.41
C GLU A 158 -8.99 -10.44 16.77
N ALA A 159 -9.80 -11.43 17.15
CA ALA A 159 -10.52 -11.47 18.43
C ALA A 159 -9.96 -12.53 19.39
N SER A 160 -8.61 -12.59 19.54
CA SER A 160 -7.99 -13.37 20.65
C SER A 160 -6.70 -12.75 21.13
#